data_01a84cfee10881e9003a44fe03e57244
#
_entry.id   01a84cfee10881e9003a44fe03e57244
#
_cell.length_a   1.000
_cell.length_b   1.000
_cell.length_c   1.000
_cell.angle_alpha   90.00
_cell.angle_beta   90.00
_cell.angle_gamma   90.00
#
_symmetry.space_group_name_H-M   'P 1'
#
loop_
_entity.id
_entity.type
_entity.pdbx_description
1 polymer ?
#
loop_
_entity_poly.entity_id
_entity_poly.type
_entity_poly.pdbx_seq_one_letter_code
_entity_poly.pdbx_strand_id
1 'polypeptide(L)'
;NDSFKPVTKYFDRITRPEQILQSLPQAIQTMLDPADCGPACLSLCQDVQGETFEYPEEFFKERVHNIRRPKPDDFQIKQAVEKIKNSKNPIIISGGGVFYSDAMEELSNFAVKHNIPVTQTVMGYSTMKRDHSHFVGPIGGLGGKAANNLAKETDLAICIGTKLADFTTGSWANFENPQFKLVSINIARHDANKHLAEAVIGDAKVSLIELSNALGDWRSSDSWHKKSQDELKSWNEYVDKESGPTNQELPSYAHAVGAIYRNSDPTDIAVTA
;
A
#
# COMPACT_ATOMS: atom_id res chain seq x y z
N ASN A 1 -5.74 -27.17 -18.12
CA ASN A 1 -6.33 -25.87 -18.47
C ASN A 1 -7.38 -25.42 -17.44
N ASP A 2 -8.31 -26.29 -17.09
CA ASP A 2 -9.43 -25.91 -16.21
C ASP A 2 -8.99 -25.55 -14.79
N SER A 3 -7.87 -26.08 -14.34
CA SER A 3 -7.26 -25.72 -13.04
C SER A 3 -6.71 -24.30 -13.01
N PHE A 4 -6.29 -23.74 -14.14
CA PHE A 4 -5.71 -22.39 -14.22
C PHE A 4 -6.73 -21.30 -14.54
N LYS A 5 -7.80 -21.62 -15.28
CA LYS A 5 -8.85 -20.65 -15.63
C LYS A 5 -9.40 -19.86 -14.44
N PRO A 6 -9.78 -20.50 -13.31
CA PRO A 6 -10.42 -19.78 -12.20
C PRO A 6 -9.44 -18.95 -11.38
N VAL A 7 -8.13 -19.13 -11.54
CA VAL A 7 -7.08 -18.45 -10.76
C VAL A 7 -6.27 -17.44 -11.59
N THR A 8 -6.66 -17.23 -12.86
CA THR A 8 -6.02 -16.24 -13.73
C THR A 8 -7.01 -15.16 -14.16
N LYS A 9 -6.49 -13.96 -14.36
CA LYS A 9 -7.25 -12.81 -14.86
C LYS A 9 -7.47 -12.88 -16.38
N TYR A 10 -6.48 -13.43 -17.07
CA TYR A 10 -6.51 -13.72 -18.48
C TYR A 10 -6.11 -15.17 -18.73
N PHE A 11 -6.89 -15.90 -19.50
CA PHE A 11 -6.58 -17.26 -19.89
C PHE A 11 -6.89 -17.44 -21.37
N ASP A 12 -5.93 -17.98 -22.12
CA ASP A 12 -6.17 -18.43 -23.49
C ASP A 12 -5.42 -19.75 -23.77
N ARG A 13 -5.96 -20.53 -24.69
CA ARG A 13 -5.33 -21.73 -25.21
C ARG A 13 -5.03 -21.56 -26.69
N ILE A 14 -3.75 -21.58 -27.01
CA ILE A 14 -3.24 -21.43 -28.37
C ILE A 14 -3.36 -22.78 -29.07
N THR A 15 -4.29 -22.85 -29.99
CA THR A 15 -4.57 -24.04 -30.85
C THR A 15 -4.20 -23.82 -32.31
N ARG A 16 -3.73 -22.61 -32.65
CA ARG A 16 -3.19 -22.23 -33.94
C ARG A 16 -2.09 -21.21 -33.76
N PRO A 17 -1.01 -21.23 -34.53
CA PRO A 17 0.13 -20.30 -34.34
C PRO A 17 -0.27 -18.83 -34.36
N GLU A 18 -1.16 -18.40 -35.24
CA GLU A 18 -1.57 -17.00 -35.39
C GLU A 18 -2.31 -16.42 -34.18
N GLN A 19 -2.88 -17.25 -33.30
CA GLN A 19 -3.59 -16.77 -32.14
C GLN A 19 -2.65 -15.99 -31.17
N ILE A 20 -1.36 -16.30 -31.16
CA ILE A 20 -0.39 -15.62 -30.28
C ILE A 20 -0.31 -14.12 -30.60
N LEU A 21 -0.58 -13.71 -31.83
CA LEU A 21 -0.57 -12.31 -32.25
C LEU A 21 -1.55 -11.43 -31.47
N GLN A 22 -2.64 -12.04 -30.99
CA GLN A 22 -3.64 -11.34 -30.14
C GLN A 22 -3.49 -11.70 -28.66
N SER A 23 -3.31 -12.98 -28.37
CA SER A 23 -3.34 -13.47 -27.00
C SER A 23 -2.17 -12.95 -26.16
N LEU A 24 -0.95 -12.87 -26.72
CA LEU A 24 0.21 -12.35 -25.99
C LEU A 24 0.08 -10.87 -25.64
N PRO A 25 -0.28 -9.96 -26.55
CA PRO A 25 -0.52 -8.55 -26.19
C PRO A 25 -1.61 -8.37 -25.15
N GLN A 26 -2.70 -9.15 -25.20
CA GLN A 26 -3.78 -9.07 -24.21
C GLN A 26 -3.32 -9.58 -22.84
N ALA A 27 -2.55 -10.67 -22.79
CA ALA A 27 -1.95 -11.18 -21.57
C ALA A 27 -1.04 -10.13 -20.93
N ILE A 28 -0.14 -9.52 -21.70
CA ILE A 28 0.74 -8.44 -21.24
C ILE A 28 -0.08 -7.25 -20.73
N GLN A 29 -1.11 -6.83 -21.47
CA GLN A 29 -1.95 -5.71 -21.06
C GLN A 29 -2.70 -5.99 -19.75
N THR A 30 -3.17 -7.23 -19.55
CA THR A 30 -3.81 -7.63 -18.28
C THR A 30 -2.84 -7.56 -17.10
N MET A 31 -1.58 -7.96 -17.29
CA MET A 31 -0.56 -7.88 -16.24
C MET A 31 -0.12 -6.44 -15.93
N LEU A 32 -0.29 -5.51 -16.87
CA LEU A 32 0.10 -4.11 -16.77
C LEU A 32 -1.06 -3.16 -16.42
N ASP A 33 -2.29 -3.67 -16.28
CA ASP A 33 -3.41 -2.82 -15.86
C ASP A 33 -3.21 -2.32 -14.43
N PRO A 34 -3.26 -1.01 -14.18
CA PRO A 34 -2.97 -0.48 -12.86
C PRO A 34 -4.05 -0.77 -11.81
N ALA A 35 -5.30 -1.01 -12.24
CA ALA A 35 -6.45 -1.20 -11.34
C ALA A 35 -6.89 -2.65 -11.23
N ASP A 36 -6.81 -3.41 -12.33
CA ASP A 36 -7.35 -4.75 -12.45
C ASP A 36 -6.31 -5.76 -12.95
N CYS A 37 -5.04 -5.54 -12.64
CA CYS A 37 -3.97 -6.48 -12.97
C CYS A 37 -4.16 -7.84 -12.29
N GLY A 38 -3.62 -8.86 -12.93
CA GLY A 38 -3.62 -10.21 -12.39
C GLY A 38 -2.81 -11.16 -13.24
N PRO A 39 -2.65 -12.42 -12.80
CA PRO A 39 -1.90 -13.41 -13.53
C PRO A 39 -2.55 -13.72 -14.87
N ALA A 40 -1.72 -13.88 -15.90
CA ALA A 40 -2.13 -14.33 -17.22
C ALA A 40 -1.56 -15.73 -17.49
N CYS A 41 -2.35 -16.58 -18.13
CA CYS A 41 -1.94 -17.93 -18.54
C CYS A 41 -2.20 -18.13 -20.04
N LEU A 42 -1.15 -18.43 -20.79
CA LEU A 42 -1.22 -18.88 -22.16
C LEU A 42 -0.85 -20.36 -22.23
N SER A 43 -1.81 -21.21 -22.56
CA SER A 43 -1.60 -22.65 -22.73
C SER A 43 -1.26 -22.95 -24.18
N LEU A 44 -0.02 -23.36 -24.44
CA LEU A 44 0.47 -23.71 -25.77
C LEU A 44 0.30 -25.22 -26.00
N CYS A 45 -0.47 -25.60 -27.05
CA CYS A 45 -0.57 -27.00 -27.46
C CYS A 45 0.78 -27.48 -27.99
N GLN A 46 1.16 -28.71 -27.65
CA GLN A 46 2.50 -29.25 -27.99
C GLN A 46 2.69 -29.38 -29.50
N ASP A 47 1.69 -29.82 -30.22
CA ASP A 47 1.65 -29.92 -31.68
C ASP A 47 1.80 -28.56 -32.37
N VAL A 48 1.06 -27.56 -31.90
CA VAL A 48 1.11 -26.18 -32.42
C VAL A 48 2.50 -25.54 -32.29
N GLN A 49 3.26 -25.91 -31.25
CA GLN A 49 4.63 -25.39 -31.05
C GLN A 49 5.59 -25.86 -32.16
N GLY A 50 5.26 -26.94 -32.86
CA GLY A 50 6.03 -27.46 -34.01
C GLY A 50 5.56 -26.93 -35.37
N GLU A 51 4.46 -26.18 -35.42
CA GLU A 51 3.94 -25.61 -36.64
C GLU A 51 4.71 -24.37 -37.08
N THR A 52 4.79 -24.16 -38.38
CA THR A 52 5.39 -22.96 -38.97
C THR A 52 4.30 -21.98 -39.36
N PHE A 53 4.56 -20.70 -39.07
CA PHE A 53 3.67 -19.59 -39.42
C PHE A 53 4.51 -18.36 -39.79
N GLU A 54 4.04 -17.62 -40.82
CA GLU A 54 4.71 -16.40 -41.26
C GLU A 54 4.27 -15.22 -40.35
N TYR A 55 5.03 -14.99 -39.31
CA TYR A 55 4.74 -13.91 -38.36
C TYR A 55 5.12 -12.55 -38.95
N PRO A 56 4.24 -11.52 -38.82
CA PRO A 56 4.60 -10.17 -39.23
C PRO A 56 5.82 -9.67 -38.42
N GLU A 57 6.80 -9.03 -39.08
CA GLU A 57 7.97 -8.44 -38.42
C GLU A 57 7.60 -7.44 -37.32
N GLU A 58 6.47 -6.75 -37.47
CA GLU A 58 5.92 -5.80 -36.50
C GLU A 58 5.64 -6.45 -35.15
N PHE A 59 5.34 -7.75 -35.09
CA PHE A 59 5.09 -8.49 -33.85
C PHE A 59 6.33 -8.59 -32.97
N PHE A 60 7.51 -8.61 -33.57
CA PHE A 60 8.79 -8.76 -32.87
C PHE A 60 9.45 -7.42 -32.51
N LYS A 61 8.86 -6.29 -32.92
CA LYS A 61 9.39 -4.99 -32.55
C LYS A 61 9.25 -4.74 -31.06
N GLU A 62 10.28 -4.12 -30.50
CA GLU A 62 10.27 -3.67 -29.10
C GLU A 62 9.09 -2.71 -28.86
N ARG A 63 8.37 -2.93 -27.78
CA ARG A 63 7.25 -2.09 -27.33
C ARG A 63 7.50 -1.59 -25.93
N VAL A 64 7.49 -0.29 -25.75
CA VAL A 64 7.54 0.35 -24.44
C VAL A 64 6.13 0.48 -23.89
N HIS A 65 5.87 -0.15 -22.74
CA HIS A 65 4.58 -0.08 -22.07
C HIS A 65 4.63 0.96 -20.94
N ASN A 66 3.80 1.99 -21.06
CA ASN A 66 3.65 3.00 -20.01
C ASN A 66 2.44 2.67 -19.15
N ILE A 67 2.67 2.46 -17.85
CA ILE A 67 1.60 2.25 -16.88
C ILE A 67 0.87 3.57 -16.65
N ARG A 68 -0.43 3.58 -16.90
CA ARG A 68 -1.27 4.76 -16.73
C ARG A 68 -1.50 5.06 -15.26
N ARG A 69 -1.56 6.35 -14.92
CA ARG A 69 -1.89 6.86 -13.59
C ARG A 69 -3.21 7.63 -13.64
N PRO A 70 -4.38 6.95 -13.47
CA PRO A 70 -5.68 7.59 -13.56
C PRO A 70 -5.83 8.67 -12.49
N LYS A 71 -6.30 9.85 -12.91
CA LYS A 71 -6.67 10.94 -12.01
C LYS A 71 -8.04 10.62 -11.37
N PRO A 72 -8.22 10.87 -10.06
CA PRO A 72 -9.52 10.77 -9.41
C PRO A 72 -10.47 11.86 -9.92
N ASP A 73 -11.77 11.63 -9.76
CA ASP A 73 -12.82 12.60 -10.07
C ASP A 73 -12.74 13.80 -9.12
N ASP A 74 -12.95 15.01 -9.65
CA ASP A 74 -12.88 16.27 -8.87
C ASP A 74 -13.94 16.33 -7.75
N PHE A 75 -15.10 15.68 -7.93
CA PHE A 75 -16.11 15.57 -6.88
C PHE A 75 -15.60 14.70 -5.73
N GLN A 76 -14.95 13.59 -6.00
CA GLN A 76 -14.36 12.71 -4.97
C GLN A 76 -13.26 13.45 -4.18
N ILE A 77 -12.41 14.19 -4.87
CA ILE A 77 -11.40 15.05 -4.22
C ILE A 77 -12.07 16.05 -3.27
N LYS A 78 -13.12 16.74 -3.72
CA LYS A 78 -13.84 17.72 -2.91
C LYS A 78 -14.45 17.10 -1.65
N GLN A 79 -15.08 15.92 -1.75
CA GLN A 79 -15.67 15.22 -0.61
C GLN A 79 -14.60 14.76 0.39
N ALA A 80 -13.48 14.23 -0.11
CA ALA A 80 -12.36 13.83 0.74
C ALA A 80 -11.75 15.02 1.47
N VAL A 81 -11.53 16.14 0.78
CA VAL A 81 -11.03 17.40 1.37
C VAL A 81 -11.93 17.91 2.48
N GLU A 82 -13.26 17.86 2.28
CA GLU A 82 -14.21 18.26 3.32
C GLU A 82 -14.10 17.40 4.57
N LYS A 83 -13.99 16.07 4.43
CA LYS A 83 -13.80 15.16 5.56
C LYS A 83 -12.45 15.40 6.27
N ILE A 84 -11.38 15.62 5.51
CA ILE A 84 -10.05 15.89 6.05
C ILE A 84 -10.04 17.20 6.84
N LYS A 85 -10.61 18.26 6.30
CA LYS A 85 -10.68 19.59 6.97
C LYS A 85 -11.51 19.57 8.25
N ASN A 86 -12.49 18.69 8.36
CA ASN A 86 -13.35 18.54 9.53
C ASN A 86 -12.78 17.58 10.58
N SER A 87 -11.68 16.90 10.30
CA SER A 87 -11.01 16.00 11.23
C SER A 87 -10.13 16.75 12.23
N LYS A 88 -10.08 16.24 13.46
CA LYS A 88 -9.21 16.76 14.54
C LYS A 88 -7.95 15.92 14.70
N ASN A 89 -8.07 14.61 14.52
CA ASN A 89 -7.03 13.62 14.77
C ASN A 89 -6.84 12.70 13.55
N PRO A 90 -6.47 13.22 12.37
CA PRO A 90 -6.31 12.39 11.18
C PRO A 90 -5.04 11.55 11.26
N ILE A 91 -5.10 10.32 10.70
CA ILE A 91 -3.91 9.50 10.42
C ILE A 91 -3.89 9.07 8.96
N ILE A 92 -2.70 8.85 8.43
CA ILE A 92 -2.53 8.20 7.12
C ILE A 92 -2.18 6.73 7.37
N ILE A 93 -2.83 5.84 6.58
CA ILE A 93 -2.49 4.42 6.53
C ILE A 93 -1.98 4.13 5.12
N SER A 94 -0.67 4.02 4.94
CA SER A 94 -0.06 3.74 3.66
C SER A 94 0.02 2.24 3.39
N GLY A 95 -0.40 1.82 2.21
CA GLY A 95 -0.33 0.44 1.73
C GLY A 95 0.59 0.28 0.53
N GLY A 96 0.67 -0.94 -0.01
CA GLY A 96 1.51 -1.28 -1.15
C GLY A 96 1.23 -0.46 -2.42
N GLY A 97 0.01 0.07 -2.58
CA GLY A 97 -0.32 0.95 -3.71
C GLY A 97 0.49 2.23 -3.77
N VAL A 98 1.00 2.73 -2.64
CA VAL A 98 1.94 3.87 -2.61
C VAL A 98 3.25 3.50 -3.29
N PHE A 99 3.77 2.30 -2.98
CA PHE A 99 4.99 1.78 -3.61
C PHE A 99 4.79 1.56 -5.12
N TYR A 100 3.73 0.86 -5.51
CA TYR A 100 3.43 0.57 -6.92
C TYR A 100 3.14 1.82 -7.76
N SER A 101 2.65 2.89 -7.12
CA SER A 101 2.46 4.18 -7.77
C SER A 101 3.72 5.05 -7.81
N ASP A 102 4.85 4.60 -7.20
CA ASP A 102 6.03 5.43 -7.02
C ASP A 102 5.68 6.78 -6.36
N ALA A 103 4.89 6.71 -5.28
CA ALA A 103 4.29 7.86 -4.59
C ALA A 103 4.90 8.14 -3.21
N MET A 104 6.09 7.61 -2.92
CA MET A 104 6.72 7.72 -1.61
C MET A 104 7.12 9.16 -1.28
N GLU A 105 7.61 9.90 -2.28
CA GLU A 105 7.97 11.32 -2.14
C GLU A 105 6.72 12.18 -1.91
N GLU A 106 5.67 11.95 -2.70
CA GLU A 106 4.40 12.66 -2.56
C GLU A 106 3.72 12.37 -1.21
N LEU A 107 3.82 11.12 -0.71
CA LEU A 107 3.34 10.77 0.63
C LEU A 107 4.11 11.54 1.71
N SER A 108 5.44 11.58 1.62
CA SER A 108 6.30 12.33 2.54
C SER A 108 5.95 13.81 2.55
N ASN A 109 5.88 14.43 1.36
CA ASN A 109 5.55 15.83 1.19
C ASN A 109 4.14 16.16 1.71
N PHE A 110 3.16 15.30 1.45
CA PHE A 110 1.79 15.43 1.94
C PHE A 110 1.74 15.38 3.47
N ALA A 111 2.40 14.41 4.07
CA ALA A 111 2.44 14.24 5.53
C ALA A 111 3.05 15.48 6.22
N VAL A 112 4.18 15.98 5.71
CA VAL A 112 4.84 17.17 6.26
C VAL A 112 4.01 18.43 6.07
N LYS A 113 3.53 18.68 4.85
CA LYS A 113 2.75 19.87 4.53
C LYS A 113 1.47 19.97 5.36
N HIS A 114 0.77 18.85 5.50
CA HIS A 114 -0.52 18.80 6.19
C HIS A 114 -0.40 18.33 7.65
N ASN A 115 0.80 18.06 8.12
CA ASN A 115 1.12 17.71 9.51
C ASN A 115 0.36 16.47 10.01
N ILE A 116 0.27 15.43 9.17
CA ILE A 116 -0.51 14.22 9.48
C ILE A 116 0.45 13.06 9.77
N PRO A 117 0.33 12.35 10.91
CA PRO A 117 1.12 11.17 11.20
C PRO A 117 0.80 10.03 10.23
N VAL A 118 1.83 9.25 9.87
CA VAL A 118 1.75 8.17 8.90
C VAL A 118 2.05 6.84 9.58
N THR A 119 1.15 5.90 9.37
CA THR A 119 1.32 4.49 9.68
C THR A 119 1.41 3.69 8.38
N GLN A 120 1.95 2.48 8.43
CA GLN A 120 2.04 1.62 7.26
C GLN A 120 1.47 0.23 7.52
N THR A 121 0.89 -0.36 6.49
CA THR A 121 0.49 -1.77 6.52
C THR A 121 1.69 -2.68 6.27
N VAL A 122 1.55 -3.99 6.47
CA VAL A 122 2.60 -4.96 6.10
C VAL A 122 3.00 -4.83 4.63
N MET A 123 2.03 -4.67 3.71
CA MET A 123 2.29 -4.46 2.28
C MET A 123 2.75 -3.04 1.95
N GLY A 124 2.60 -2.12 2.87
CA GLY A 124 3.09 -0.74 2.77
C GLY A 124 4.47 -0.54 3.39
N TYR A 125 5.17 -1.62 3.76
CA TYR A 125 6.52 -1.52 4.30
C TYR A 125 7.44 -0.77 3.32
N SER A 126 8.29 0.10 3.85
CA SER A 126 9.18 1.00 3.08
C SER A 126 8.50 2.13 2.29
N THR A 127 7.19 2.34 2.40
CA THR A 127 6.54 3.52 1.78
C THR A 127 6.93 4.84 2.43
N MET A 128 7.45 4.79 3.65
CA MET A 128 8.05 5.92 4.36
C MET A 128 9.28 5.45 5.14
N LYS A 129 10.31 6.29 5.21
CA LYS A 129 11.52 5.99 5.98
C LYS A 129 11.20 5.91 7.47
N ARG A 130 11.87 4.99 8.18
CA ARG A 130 11.67 4.77 9.62
C ARG A 130 12.02 5.99 10.47
N ASP A 131 12.98 6.79 10.04
CA ASP A 131 13.45 8.01 10.71
C ASP A 131 12.70 9.28 10.30
N HIS A 132 11.66 9.15 9.46
CA HIS A 132 10.87 10.29 9.01
C HIS A 132 10.04 10.86 10.17
N SER A 133 10.04 12.19 10.32
CA SER A 133 9.41 12.91 11.44
C SER A 133 7.90 12.67 11.61
N HIS A 134 7.21 12.21 10.59
CA HIS A 134 5.77 11.90 10.62
C HIS A 134 5.48 10.40 10.66
N PHE A 135 6.50 9.54 10.60
CA PHE A 135 6.31 8.10 10.67
C PHE A 135 6.06 7.64 12.11
N VAL A 136 5.10 6.75 12.31
CA VAL A 136 4.70 6.24 13.62
C VAL A 136 4.81 4.72 13.74
N GLY A 137 5.20 4.07 12.66
CA GLY A 137 5.38 2.62 12.63
C GLY A 137 4.23 1.86 11.96
N PRO A 138 4.32 0.52 11.93
CA PRO A 138 3.30 -0.34 11.34
C PRO A 138 2.04 -0.39 12.21
N ILE A 139 0.87 -0.50 11.55
CA ILE A 139 -0.46 -0.61 12.17
C ILE A 139 -1.01 -2.03 12.00
N GLY A 140 -1.89 -2.43 12.90
CA GLY A 140 -2.68 -3.67 12.83
C GLY A 140 -2.24 -4.75 13.79
N GLY A 141 -2.64 -5.98 13.53
CA GLY A 141 -2.34 -7.14 14.38
C GLY A 141 -0.86 -7.45 14.54
N LEU A 142 -0.05 -7.12 13.52
CA LEU A 142 1.42 -7.19 13.55
C LEU A 142 2.06 -5.81 13.72
N GLY A 143 1.27 -4.81 14.11
CA GLY A 143 1.70 -3.43 14.23
C GLY A 143 2.33 -3.08 15.57
N GLY A 144 2.95 -1.89 15.60
CA GLY A 144 3.50 -1.32 16.83
C GLY A 144 2.41 -0.70 17.72
N LYS A 145 2.66 -0.70 19.03
CA LYS A 145 1.72 -0.13 20.01
C LYS A 145 1.45 1.36 19.73
N ALA A 146 2.46 2.12 19.30
CA ALA A 146 2.31 3.54 18.98
C ALA A 146 1.26 3.79 17.90
N ALA A 147 1.36 3.09 16.75
CA ALA A 147 0.41 3.23 15.65
C ALA A 147 -1.00 2.77 16.06
N ASN A 148 -1.11 1.66 16.81
CA ASN A 148 -2.39 1.14 17.27
C ASN A 148 -3.04 2.04 18.34
N ASN A 149 -2.28 2.68 19.23
CA ASN A 149 -2.81 3.66 20.16
C ASN A 149 -3.39 4.89 19.45
N LEU A 150 -2.69 5.40 18.42
CA LEU A 150 -3.22 6.51 17.61
C LEU A 150 -4.49 6.10 16.86
N ALA A 151 -4.55 4.88 16.34
CA ALA A 151 -5.73 4.38 15.65
C ALA A 151 -6.98 4.36 16.54
N LYS A 152 -6.85 4.12 17.85
CA LYS A 152 -7.97 4.14 18.80
C LYS A 152 -8.59 5.53 18.96
N GLU A 153 -7.79 6.57 18.82
CA GLU A 153 -8.21 7.94 19.06
C GLU A 153 -8.51 8.72 17.77
N THR A 154 -8.06 8.18 16.62
CA THR A 154 -8.28 8.85 15.34
C THR A 154 -9.77 9.00 15.03
N ASP A 155 -10.14 10.15 14.49
CA ASP A 155 -11.47 10.41 13.95
C ASP A 155 -11.52 10.27 12.43
N LEU A 156 -10.35 10.19 11.76
CA LEU A 156 -10.25 9.99 10.33
C LEU A 156 -8.99 9.20 9.95
N ALA A 157 -9.16 8.08 9.27
CA ALA A 157 -8.06 7.43 8.57
C ALA A 157 -8.10 7.75 7.07
N ILE A 158 -6.97 8.25 6.55
CA ILE A 158 -6.73 8.46 5.12
C ILE A 158 -5.93 7.25 4.63
N CYS A 159 -6.64 6.31 4.02
CA CYS A 159 -6.08 5.04 3.57
C CYS A 159 -5.60 5.17 2.13
N ILE A 160 -4.30 4.93 1.87
CA ILE A 160 -3.69 5.15 0.56
C ILE A 160 -3.14 3.84 0.03
N GLY A 161 -3.73 3.33 -1.07
CA GLY A 161 -3.27 2.12 -1.73
C GLY A 161 -3.30 0.87 -0.84
N THR A 162 -4.28 0.77 0.05
CA THR A 162 -4.50 -0.39 0.93
C THR A 162 -5.91 -0.95 0.78
N LYS A 163 -6.04 -2.27 1.01
CA LYS A 163 -7.33 -2.96 1.00
C LYS A 163 -8.02 -2.97 2.36
N LEU A 164 -7.38 -2.46 3.40
CA LEU A 164 -7.83 -2.55 4.80
C LEU A 164 -8.21 -3.98 5.19
N ALA A 165 -7.31 -4.91 4.91
CA ALA A 165 -7.48 -6.30 5.31
C ALA A 165 -7.49 -6.44 6.83
N ASP A 166 -7.96 -7.56 7.31
CA ASP A 166 -8.18 -7.86 8.72
C ASP A 166 -6.92 -7.64 9.59
N PHE A 167 -5.77 -8.08 9.09
CA PHE A 167 -4.48 -7.82 9.76
C PHE A 167 -4.15 -6.34 9.95
N THR A 168 -4.58 -5.47 9.03
CA THR A 168 -4.35 -4.02 9.12
C THR A 168 -5.28 -3.36 10.13
N THR A 169 -6.53 -3.80 10.20
CA THR A 169 -7.54 -3.19 11.07
C THR A 169 -7.59 -3.83 12.46
N GLY A 170 -6.94 -4.99 12.65
CA GLY A 170 -7.09 -5.81 13.85
C GLY A 170 -8.55 -6.23 14.07
N SER A 171 -9.22 -6.68 13.00
CA SER A 171 -10.67 -6.96 13.00
C SER A 171 -11.48 -5.74 13.45
N TRP A 172 -11.05 -4.55 13.09
CA TRP A 172 -11.63 -3.24 13.49
C TRP A 172 -11.47 -2.87 14.96
N ALA A 173 -10.86 -3.71 15.78
CA ALA A 173 -10.64 -3.45 17.20
C ALA A 173 -9.68 -2.26 17.46
N ASN A 174 -8.91 -1.84 16.45
CA ASN A 174 -8.00 -0.69 16.56
C ASN A 174 -8.71 0.67 16.40
N PHE A 175 -9.97 0.71 15.97
CA PHE A 175 -10.70 1.95 15.71
C PHE A 175 -11.88 2.10 16.67
N GLU A 176 -11.58 2.59 17.87
CA GLU A 176 -12.54 2.69 18.97
C GLU A 176 -13.34 4.01 18.99
N ASN A 177 -12.89 5.02 18.23
CA ASN A 177 -13.56 6.33 18.22
C ASN A 177 -14.93 6.23 17.53
N PRO A 178 -16.04 6.58 18.21
CA PRO A 178 -17.39 6.49 17.65
C PRO A 178 -17.64 7.48 16.50
N GLN A 179 -16.77 8.49 16.33
CA GLN A 179 -16.85 9.46 15.22
C GLN A 179 -15.90 9.08 14.07
N PHE A 180 -15.27 7.91 14.15
CA PHE A 180 -14.33 7.45 13.14
C PHE A 180 -14.92 7.44 11.73
N LYS A 181 -14.13 7.94 10.78
CA LYS A 181 -14.46 7.99 9.34
C LYS A 181 -13.28 7.51 8.52
N LEU A 182 -13.57 7.14 7.29
CA LEU A 182 -12.58 6.70 6.31
C LEU A 182 -12.61 7.57 5.05
N VAL A 183 -11.43 7.93 4.57
CA VAL A 183 -11.16 8.33 3.19
C VAL A 183 -10.27 7.24 2.59
N SER A 184 -10.66 6.66 1.47
CA SER A 184 -9.90 5.58 0.83
C SER A 184 -9.48 5.96 -0.57
N ILE A 185 -8.19 6.15 -0.75
CA ILE A 185 -7.55 6.41 -2.05
C ILE A 185 -7.08 5.06 -2.60
N ASN A 186 -7.72 4.59 -3.65
CA ASN A 186 -7.33 3.34 -4.28
C ASN A 186 -7.64 3.39 -5.78
N ILE A 187 -6.74 2.82 -6.57
CA ILE A 187 -6.93 2.71 -8.00
C ILE A 187 -7.99 1.66 -8.34
N ALA A 188 -8.15 0.64 -7.52
CA ALA A 188 -9.18 -0.37 -7.65
C ALA A 188 -10.49 0.13 -7.02
N ARG A 189 -11.49 0.36 -7.86
CA ARG A 189 -12.82 0.84 -7.45
C ARG A 189 -13.45 0.02 -6.32
N HIS A 190 -13.31 -1.32 -6.39
CA HIS A 190 -13.87 -2.20 -5.36
C HIS A 190 -13.25 -1.91 -3.98
N ASP A 191 -11.92 -1.80 -3.92
CA ASP A 191 -11.20 -1.57 -2.67
C ASP A 191 -11.40 -0.16 -2.13
N ALA A 192 -11.56 0.84 -3.02
CA ALA A 192 -11.84 2.22 -2.62
C ALA A 192 -13.19 2.37 -1.89
N ASN A 193 -14.20 1.60 -2.31
CA ASN A 193 -15.57 1.73 -1.77
C ASN A 193 -15.84 0.82 -0.56
N LYS A 194 -14.85 0.07 -0.08
CA LYS A 194 -15.05 -0.80 1.11
C LYS A 194 -15.31 0.02 2.38
N HIS A 195 -16.01 -0.61 3.32
CA HIS A 195 -16.17 -0.13 4.69
C HIS A 195 -16.85 1.24 4.81
N LEU A 196 -17.74 1.60 3.86
CA LEU A 196 -18.42 2.89 3.81
C LEU A 196 -17.46 4.09 3.75
N ALA A 197 -16.27 3.88 3.20
CA ALA A 197 -15.27 4.92 3.03
C ALA A 197 -15.73 5.97 2.02
N GLU A 198 -15.27 7.22 2.20
CA GLU A 198 -15.27 8.20 1.11
C GLU A 198 -14.23 7.79 0.10
N ALA A 199 -14.68 7.35 -1.07
CA ALA A 199 -13.81 6.79 -2.09
C ALA A 199 -13.17 7.87 -2.96
N VAL A 200 -11.86 7.78 -3.12
CA VAL A 200 -11.08 8.54 -4.11
C VAL A 200 -10.46 7.51 -5.07
N ILE A 201 -11.09 7.32 -6.23
CA ILE A 201 -10.68 6.29 -7.19
C ILE A 201 -9.65 6.87 -8.14
N GLY A 202 -8.39 6.54 -7.91
CA GLY A 202 -7.28 7.04 -8.70
C GLY A 202 -5.93 6.45 -8.26
N ASP A 203 -4.91 6.76 -9.05
CA ASP A 203 -3.53 6.44 -8.72
C ASP A 203 -3.09 7.21 -7.47
N ALA A 204 -2.33 6.58 -6.58
CA ALA A 204 -1.96 7.17 -5.30
C ALA A 204 -1.11 8.45 -5.46
N LYS A 205 -0.17 8.47 -6.43
CA LYS A 205 0.69 9.63 -6.70
C LYS A 205 -0.13 10.84 -7.13
N VAL A 206 -0.95 10.66 -8.15
CA VAL A 206 -1.79 11.73 -8.69
C VAL A 206 -2.80 12.18 -7.66
N SER A 207 -3.42 11.26 -6.92
CA SER A 207 -4.41 11.59 -5.88
C SER A 207 -3.81 12.40 -4.75
N LEU A 208 -2.61 12.09 -4.28
CA LEU A 208 -1.92 12.86 -3.25
C LEU A 208 -1.62 14.30 -3.70
N ILE A 209 -1.18 14.47 -4.95
CA ILE A 209 -0.95 15.80 -5.53
C ILE A 209 -2.25 16.61 -5.58
N GLU A 210 -3.32 16.03 -6.11
CA GLU A 210 -4.62 16.70 -6.22
C GLU A 210 -5.22 17.06 -4.86
N LEU A 211 -5.15 16.13 -3.90
CA LEU A 211 -5.61 16.40 -2.53
C LEU A 211 -4.77 17.49 -1.86
N SER A 212 -3.45 17.46 -2.01
CA SER A 212 -2.56 18.48 -1.42
C SER A 212 -2.86 19.87 -2.00
N ASN A 213 -3.11 19.95 -3.31
CA ASN A 213 -3.48 21.22 -3.96
C ASN A 213 -4.83 21.73 -3.45
N ALA A 214 -5.81 20.85 -3.32
CA ALA A 214 -7.17 21.20 -2.89
C ALA A 214 -7.27 21.53 -1.38
N LEU A 215 -6.42 20.94 -0.54
CA LEU A 215 -6.31 21.26 0.88
C LEU A 215 -5.67 22.63 1.11
N GLY A 216 -4.78 23.08 0.20
CA GLY A 216 -4.06 24.35 0.33
C GLY A 216 -3.13 24.35 1.55
N ASP A 217 -3.32 25.36 2.41
CA ASP A 217 -2.51 25.54 3.63
C ASP A 217 -3.12 24.87 4.88
N TRP A 218 -4.17 24.07 4.70
CA TRP A 218 -4.74 23.34 5.84
C TRP A 218 -3.74 22.37 6.44
N ARG A 219 -3.70 22.32 7.78
CA ARG A 219 -2.84 21.42 8.55
C ARG A 219 -3.60 20.84 9.75
N SER A 220 -3.27 19.61 10.11
CA SER A 220 -3.63 19.03 11.38
C SER A 220 -2.93 19.75 12.54
N SER A 221 -3.45 19.60 13.77
CA SER A 221 -2.92 20.27 14.94
C SER A 221 -1.50 19.80 15.32
N ASP A 222 -0.66 20.73 15.77
CA ASP A 222 0.68 20.39 16.26
C ASP A 222 0.61 19.51 17.52
N SER A 223 -0.44 19.61 18.31
CA SER A 223 -0.66 18.76 19.49
C SER A 223 -0.89 17.29 19.10
N TRP A 224 -1.59 17.03 18.00
CA TRP A 224 -1.78 15.67 17.50
C TRP A 224 -0.49 15.07 16.96
N HIS A 225 0.25 15.85 16.18
CA HIS A 225 1.57 15.42 15.72
C HIS A 225 2.52 15.17 16.89
N LYS A 226 2.58 16.08 17.87
CA LYS A 226 3.40 15.87 19.08
C LYS A 226 3.02 14.59 19.80
N LYS A 227 1.72 14.34 20.00
CA LYS A 227 1.24 13.09 20.59
C LYS A 227 1.74 11.87 19.81
N SER A 228 1.71 11.92 18.49
CA SER A 228 2.19 10.80 17.65
C SER A 228 3.68 10.52 17.86
N GLN A 229 4.49 11.55 18.05
CA GLN A 229 5.91 11.42 18.35
C GLN A 229 6.17 10.90 19.78
N ASP A 230 5.39 11.36 20.77
CA ASP A 230 5.48 10.88 22.14
C ASP A 230 5.12 9.38 22.24
N GLU A 231 4.08 8.93 21.51
CA GLU A 231 3.72 7.52 21.42
C GLU A 231 4.82 6.68 20.75
N LEU A 232 5.41 7.16 19.65
CA LEU A 232 6.51 6.48 18.97
C LEU A 232 7.74 6.38 19.86
N LYS A 233 8.09 7.44 20.56
CA LYS A 233 9.21 7.46 21.50
C LYS A 233 9.01 6.43 22.60
N SER A 234 7.86 6.43 23.25
CA SER A 234 7.51 5.47 24.31
C SER A 234 7.56 4.02 23.81
N TRP A 235 7.09 3.78 22.57
CA TRP A 235 7.16 2.46 21.96
C TRP A 235 8.61 2.03 21.69
N ASN A 236 9.44 2.92 21.14
CA ASN A 236 10.84 2.62 20.87
C ASN A 236 11.62 2.34 22.18
N GLU A 237 11.42 3.13 23.23
CA GLU A 237 12.01 2.87 24.54
C GLU A 237 11.63 1.49 25.11
N TYR A 238 10.37 1.09 24.94
CA TYR A 238 9.90 -0.24 25.32
C TYR A 238 10.58 -1.34 24.48
N VAL A 239 10.65 -1.17 23.16
CA VAL A 239 11.29 -2.14 22.25
C VAL A 239 12.77 -2.27 22.57
N ASP A 240 13.49 -1.17 22.80
CA ASP A 240 14.91 -1.17 23.13
C ASP A 240 15.18 -1.90 24.47
N LYS A 241 14.30 -1.71 25.45
CA LYS A 241 14.38 -2.42 26.72
C LYS A 241 14.16 -3.92 26.57
N GLU A 242 13.09 -4.33 25.87
CA GLU A 242 12.69 -5.74 25.75
C GLU A 242 13.61 -6.54 24.80
N SER A 243 14.23 -5.86 23.82
CA SER A 243 15.15 -6.45 22.85
C SER A 243 16.63 -6.27 23.19
N GLY A 244 16.92 -5.64 24.32
CA GLY A 244 18.27 -5.35 24.78
C GLY A 244 19.14 -6.61 25.03
N PRO A 245 20.44 -6.43 25.28
CA PRO A 245 21.30 -7.55 25.65
C PRO A 245 20.83 -8.22 26.95
N THR A 246 20.93 -9.54 27.03
CA THR A 246 20.54 -10.32 28.21
C THR A 246 21.54 -11.41 28.52
N ASN A 247 21.70 -11.70 29.81
CA ASN A 247 22.48 -12.84 30.32
C ASN A 247 21.57 -13.99 30.78
N GLN A 248 20.28 -13.99 30.41
CA GLN A 248 19.36 -15.06 30.75
C GLN A 248 19.76 -16.34 30.01
N GLU A 249 19.67 -17.49 30.68
CA GLU A 249 19.96 -18.81 30.09
C GLU A 249 19.03 -19.10 28.88
N LEU A 250 17.77 -18.67 28.97
CA LEU A 250 16.79 -18.77 27.90
C LEU A 250 16.34 -17.35 27.49
N PRO A 251 16.95 -16.76 26.45
CA PRO A 251 16.53 -15.44 25.96
C PRO A 251 15.17 -15.51 25.29
N SER A 252 14.39 -14.42 25.39
CA SER A 252 13.12 -14.29 24.69
C SER A 252 13.33 -14.11 23.17
N TYR A 253 12.27 -14.28 22.37
CA TYR A 253 12.30 -13.94 20.94
C TYR A 253 12.70 -12.49 20.70
N ALA A 254 12.26 -11.56 21.55
CA ALA A 254 12.63 -10.15 21.44
C ALA A 254 14.13 -9.94 21.59
N HIS A 255 14.77 -10.61 22.57
CA HIS A 255 16.24 -10.58 22.74
C HIS A 255 16.97 -11.11 21.51
N ALA A 256 16.48 -12.25 20.93
CA ALA A 256 17.08 -12.85 19.75
C ALA A 256 16.98 -11.91 18.54
N VAL A 257 15.81 -11.34 18.28
CA VAL A 257 15.60 -10.35 17.21
C VAL A 257 16.46 -9.11 17.42
N GLY A 258 16.53 -8.61 18.65
CA GLY A 258 17.40 -7.48 18.99
C GLY A 258 18.88 -7.76 18.78
N ALA A 259 19.34 -8.98 19.09
CA ALA A 259 20.71 -9.40 18.82
C ALA A 259 21.02 -9.45 17.31
N ILE A 260 20.11 -10.00 16.51
CA ILE A 260 20.22 -9.99 15.03
C ILE A 260 20.32 -8.54 14.55
N TYR A 261 19.37 -7.69 14.93
CA TYR A 261 19.32 -6.30 14.49
C TYR A 261 20.62 -5.53 14.82
N ARG A 262 21.18 -5.70 16.02
CA ARG A 262 22.42 -5.02 16.43
C ARG A 262 23.67 -5.53 15.70
N ASN A 263 23.64 -6.73 15.15
CA ASN A 263 24.77 -7.33 14.43
C ASN A 263 24.57 -7.34 12.90
N SER A 264 23.45 -6.81 12.40
CA SER A 264 23.20 -6.67 10.98
C SER A 264 23.76 -5.37 10.44
N ASP A 265 24.24 -5.42 9.20
CA ASP A 265 24.63 -4.23 8.44
C ASP A 265 23.37 -3.50 7.90
N PRO A 266 23.38 -2.18 7.73
CA PRO A 266 22.26 -1.44 7.12
C PRO A 266 21.87 -1.91 5.71
N THR A 267 22.74 -2.64 5.02
CA THR A 267 22.50 -3.21 3.69
C THR A 267 21.96 -4.64 3.72
N ASP A 268 21.87 -5.26 4.90
CA ASP A 268 21.36 -6.62 5.05
C ASP A 268 19.85 -6.69 4.80
N ILE A 269 19.41 -7.79 4.20
CA ILE A 269 18.00 -8.09 3.98
C ILE A 269 17.57 -9.17 4.97
N ALA A 270 16.69 -8.81 5.89
CA ALA A 270 16.10 -9.76 6.81
C ALA A 270 14.87 -10.44 6.17
N VAL A 271 14.87 -11.76 6.12
CA VAL A 271 13.73 -12.57 5.69
C VAL A 271 13.21 -13.34 6.89
N THR A 272 11.94 -13.16 7.22
CA THR A 272 11.29 -13.84 8.34
C THR A 272 10.09 -14.65 7.85
N ALA A 273 9.80 -15.75 8.52
CA ALA A 273 8.62 -16.59 8.29
C ALA A 273 7.58 -16.36 9.39
#